data_337beeb9e9c5a7b2e12af5d32d1586bc
#
_entry.id   337beeb9e9c5a7b2e12af5d32d1586bc
#
_cell.length_a   1.000
_cell.length_b   1.000
_cell.length_c   1.000
_cell.angle_alpha   90.00
_cell.angle_beta   90.00
_cell.angle_gamma   90.00
#
_symmetry.space_group_name_H-M   'P 1'
#
loop_
_entity.id
_entity.type
_entity.pdbx_description
1 polymer ?
#
loop_
_entity_poly.entity_id
_entity_poly.type
_entity_poly.pdbx_seq_one_letter_code
_entity_poly.pdbx_strand_id
1 'polypeptide(L)'
;FPGVKALDNVNLKIRPHSVHALMGENGAGKSTLMKVLTGIYKKDSGTITYEGKEVEFKNTREAQDAGIVIVHQELNMLGHLTVAQNLFIGREFKKGITIDDKKMNEEAKKLFDRLNVDIDPKEKMSNLTVGKQQMCEIAKAVSFDAKVIIFDEPSAALTEAEIEEMFKIIRDLKKKDIAMVYISHRMDEIKVITDRVTVMRDGTYVGTLITKDSTKEDIINMMVGRVIYEDPKTESAVPEDAPVVLKVEHLNAGKMV
;
A
#
# COMPACT_ATOMS: atom_id res chain seq x y z
N PHE A 1 -22.79 -1.62 -1.83
CA PHE A 1 -23.17 -0.20 -1.60
C PHE A 1 -24.57 -0.02 -2.17
N PRO A 2 -25.60 0.17 -1.34
CA PRO A 2 -26.97 0.29 -1.82
C PRO A 2 -27.10 1.45 -2.83
N GLY A 3 -27.53 1.14 -4.08
CA GLY A 3 -27.76 2.12 -5.13
C GLY A 3 -26.53 2.69 -5.83
N VAL A 4 -25.30 2.26 -5.46
CA VAL A 4 -24.06 2.73 -6.10
C VAL A 4 -23.26 1.55 -6.67
N LYS A 5 -22.97 1.60 -7.98
CA LYS A 5 -22.07 0.66 -8.63
C LYS A 5 -20.62 1.08 -8.36
N ALA A 6 -19.96 0.45 -7.38
CA ALA A 6 -18.63 0.83 -6.93
C ALA A 6 -17.50 0.45 -7.91
N LEU A 7 -17.72 -0.59 -8.73
CA LEU A 7 -16.83 -1.02 -9.82
C LEU A 7 -17.66 -1.32 -11.05
N ASP A 8 -17.27 -0.75 -12.19
CA ASP A 8 -17.93 -0.97 -13.49
C ASP A 8 -16.90 -1.28 -14.57
N ASN A 9 -16.92 -2.51 -15.09
CA ASN A 9 -16.03 -2.98 -16.15
C ASN A 9 -14.53 -2.68 -15.89
N VAL A 10 -14.10 -2.85 -14.65
CA VAL A 10 -12.69 -2.62 -14.27
C VAL A 10 -11.82 -3.74 -14.81
N ASN A 11 -10.72 -3.37 -15.45
CA ASN A 11 -9.69 -4.29 -15.95
C ASN A 11 -8.36 -3.97 -15.32
N LEU A 12 -7.73 -4.97 -14.69
CA LEU A 12 -6.38 -4.85 -14.11
C LEU A 12 -5.57 -6.09 -14.46
N LYS A 13 -4.37 -5.91 -15.02
CA LYS A 13 -3.44 -6.99 -15.36
C LYS A 13 -2.12 -6.76 -14.64
N ILE A 14 -1.84 -7.57 -13.64
CA ILE A 14 -0.59 -7.53 -12.88
C ILE A 14 0.36 -8.59 -13.43
N ARG A 15 1.64 -8.27 -13.53
CA ARG A 15 2.68 -9.16 -14.06
C ARG A 15 3.69 -9.49 -12.98
N PRO A 16 4.29 -10.70 -13.00
CA PRO A 16 5.41 -11.01 -12.13
C PRO A 16 6.58 -10.06 -12.38
N HIS A 17 7.50 -9.95 -11.43
CA HIS A 17 8.67 -9.05 -11.48
C HIS A 17 8.33 -7.58 -11.76
N SER A 18 7.13 -7.12 -11.38
CA SER A 18 6.71 -5.74 -11.66
C SER A 18 6.02 -5.08 -10.48
N VAL A 19 6.15 -3.76 -10.42
CA VAL A 19 5.37 -2.90 -9.55
C VAL A 19 4.34 -2.16 -10.41
N HIS A 20 3.07 -2.42 -10.17
CA HIS A 20 1.95 -1.86 -10.91
C HIS A 20 1.22 -0.83 -10.06
N ALA A 21 1.30 0.45 -10.42
CA ALA A 21 0.54 1.48 -9.74
C ALA A 21 -0.96 1.40 -10.05
N LEU A 22 -1.77 1.61 -9.04
CA LEU A 22 -3.21 1.82 -9.18
C LEU A 22 -3.55 3.22 -8.69
N MET A 23 -3.91 4.09 -9.62
CA MET A 23 -4.15 5.52 -9.40
C MET A 23 -5.62 5.87 -9.63
N GLY A 24 -6.04 6.98 -9.04
CA GLY A 24 -7.39 7.53 -9.18
C GLY A 24 -7.73 8.41 -7.99
N GLU A 25 -8.71 9.27 -8.12
CA GLU A 25 -9.19 10.12 -7.02
C GLU A 25 -9.78 9.32 -5.86
N ASN A 26 -10.03 9.98 -4.74
CA ASN A 26 -10.75 9.36 -3.63
C ASN A 26 -12.17 8.98 -4.10
N GLY A 27 -12.58 7.74 -3.78
CA GLY A 27 -13.85 7.21 -4.31
C GLY A 27 -13.78 6.56 -5.68
N ALA A 28 -12.64 6.59 -6.39
CA ALA A 28 -12.49 5.96 -7.72
C ALA A 28 -12.61 4.42 -7.74
N GLY A 29 -12.81 3.77 -6.58
CA GLY A 29 -13.01 2.32 -6.49
C GLY A 29 -11.74 1.50 -6.21
N LYS A 30 -10.57 2.13 -6.06
CA LYS A 30 -9.28 1.42 -5.82
C LYS A 30 -9.35 0.43 -4.66
N SER A 31 -9.71 0.91 -3.47
CA SER A 31 -9.79 0.06 -2.27
C SER A 31 -10.91 -0.98 -2.37
N THR A 32 -12.01 -0.68 -3.10
CA THR A 32 -13.05 -1.65 -3.37
C THR A 32 -12.54 -2.79 -4.25
N LEU A 33 -11.78 -2.47 -5.30
CA LEU A 33 -11.15 -3.48 -6.16
C LEU A 33 -10.20 -4.38 -5.36
N MET A 34 -9.37 -3.78 -4.47
CA MET A 34 -8.47 -4.56 -3.61
C MET A 34 -9.23 -5.45 -2.63
N LYS A 35 -10.33 -4.95 -2.05
CA LYS A 35 -11.18 -5.74 -1.15
C LYS A 35 -11.87 -6.91 -1.87
N VAL A 36 -12.21 -6.77 -3.14
CA VAL A 36 -12.71 -7.87 -3.97
C VAL A 36 -11.60 -8.88 -4.27
N LEU A 37 -10.41 -8.43 -4.64
CA LEU A 37 -9.26 -9.29 -4.93
C LEU A 37 -8.79 -10.09 -3.71
N THR A 38 -8.95 -9.54 -2.51
CA THR A 38 -8.55 -10.19 -1.25
C THR A 38 -9.70 -10.93 -0.55
N GLY A 39 -10.86 -11.06 -1.18
CA GLY A 39 -11.99 -11.82 -0.63
C GLY A 39 -12.73 -11.15 0.53
N ILE A 40 -12.49 -9.85 0.80
CA ILE A 40 -13.26 -9.07 1.78
C ILE A 40 -14.67 -8.79 1.24
N TYR A 41 -14.75 -8.47 -0.06
CA TYR A 41 -16.03 -8.28 -0.75
C TYR A 41 -16.21 -9.33 -1.84
N LYS A 42 -17.42 -9.84 -1.97
CA LYS A 42 -17.80 -10.69 -3.08
C LYS A 42 -18.06 -9.84 -4.32
N LYS A 43 -17.57 -10.32 -5.49
CA LYS A 43 -17.92 -9.72 -6.78
C LYS A 43 -19.35 -10.07 -7.18
N ASP A 44 -20.05 -9.16 -7.85
CA ASP A 44 -21.37 -9.44 -8.43
C ASP A 44 -21.25 -10.10 -9.80
N SER A 45 -20.22 -9.74 -10.58
CA SER A 45 -19.96 -10.27 -11.91
C SER A 45 -18.49 -10.14 -12.29
N GLY A 46 -18.09 -10.67 -13.43
CA GLY A 46 -16.70 -10.65 -13.92
C GLY A 46 -15.85 -11.80 -13.41
N THR A 47 -14.60 -11.85 -13.84
CA THR A 47 -13.68 -12.96 -13.54
C THR A 47 -12.39 -12.44 -12.93
N ILE A 48 -11.86 -13.20 -11.96
CA ILE A 48 -10.51 -13.02 -11.44
C ILE A 48 -9.72 -14.25 -11.89
N THR A 49 -8.67 -14.01 -12.68
CA THR A 49 -7.74 -15.06 -13.11
C THR A 49 -6.43 -14.92 -12.36
N TYR A 50 -6.05 -15.95 -11.65
CA TYR A 50 -4.81 -16.03 -10.89
C TYR A 50 -4.01 -17.26 -11.31
N GLU A 51 -2.76 -17.08 -11.72
CA GLU A 51 -1.90 -18.16 -12.26
C GLU A 51 -2.58 -19.00 -13.37
N GLY A 52 -3.32 -18.32 -14.24
CA GLY A 52 -4.03 -18.95 -15.38
C GLY A 52 -5.32 -19.69 -15.00
N LYS A 53 -5.75 -19.65 -13.76
CA LYS A 53 -6.99 -20.28 -13.28
C LYS A 53 -7.97 -19.21 -12.81
N GLU A 54 -9.26 -19.41 -13.08
CA GLU A 54 -10.30 -18.59 -12.49
C GLU A 54 -10.40 -18.90 -10.99
N VAL A 55 -10.44 -17.84 -10.17
CA VAL A 55 -10.52 -17.94 -8.71
C VAL A 55 -11.61 -17.04 -8.15
N GLU A 56 -12.13 -17.42 -6.98
CA GLU A 56 -12.99 -16.60 -6.15
C GLU A 56 -12.65 -16.90 -4.69
N PHE A 57 -12.08 -15.91 -4.00
CA PHE A 57 -11.74 -16.04 -2.59
C PHE A 57 -12.95 -15.67 -1.73
N LYS A 58 -13.32 -16.55 -0.80
CA LYS A 58 -14.48 -16.37 0.09
C LYS A 58 -14.16 -15.49 1.30
N ASN A 59 -12.87 -15.34 1.62
CA ASN A 59 -12.37 -14.57 2.74
C ASN A 59 -10.88 -14.25 2.53
N THR A 60 -10.36 -13.37 3.37
CA THR A 60 -8.95 -12.93 3.31
C THR A 60 -7.96 -14.07 3.56
N ARG A 61 -8.33 -15.07 4.33
CA ARG A 61 -7.46 -16.21 4.61
C ARG A 61 -7.20 -17.03 3.35
N GLU A 62 -8.24 -17.31 2.56
CA GLU A 62 -8.08 -18.03 1.29
C GLU A 62 -7.18 -17.27 0.31
N ALA A 63 -7.31 -15.93 0.25
CA ALA A 63 -6.42 -15.12 -0.59
C ALA A 63 -4.96 -15.15 -0.10
N GLN A 64 -4.75 -15.04 1.22
CA GLN A 64 -3.43 -15.14 1.83
C GLN A 64 -2.78 -16.51 1.61
N ASP A 65 -3.54 -17.60 1.80
CA ASP A 65 -3.06 -18.97 1.59
C ASP A 65 -2.72 -19.24 0.11
N ALA A 66 -3.37 -18.50 -0.83
CA ALA A 66 -3.02 -18.49 -2.24
C ALA A 66 -1.81 -17.59 -2.58
N GLY A 67 -1.31 -16.81 -1.63
CA GLY A 67 -0.17 -15.90 -1.81
C GLY A 67 -0.55 -14.48 -2.27
N ILE A 68 -1.80 -14.05 -2.10
CA ILE A 68 -2.23 -12.67 -2.33
C ILE A 68 -2.38 -11.96 -0.98
N VAL A 69 -1.52 -11.00 -0.70
CA VAL A 69 -1.44 -10.33 0.60
C VAL A 69 -1.54 -8.82 0.43
N ILE A 70 -2.20 -8.16 1.38
CA ILE A 70 -2.32 -6.71 1.41
C ILE A 70 -1.57 -6.15 2.63
N VAL A 71 -0.79 -5.10 2.38
CA VAL A 71 -0.20 -4.21 3.39
C VAL A 71 -1.09 -2.98 3.43
N HIS A 72 -1.78 -2.79 4.54
CA HIS A 72 -2.76 -1.72 4.72
C HIS A 72 -2.11 -0.38 5.03
N GLN A 73 -2.84 0.70 4.78
CA GLN A 73 -2.46 2.07 5.15
C GLN A 73 -2.35 2.24 6.67
N GLU A 74 -3.28 1.65 7.42
CA GLU A 74 -3.25 1.64 8.88
C GLU A 74 -2.41 0.47 9.38
N LEU A 75 -1.54 0.72 10.35
CA LEU A 75 -0.74 -0.32 10.99
C LEU A 75 -1.64 -1.22 11.85
N ASN A 76 -1.77 -2.48 11.44
CA ASN A 76 -2.60 -3.47 12.13
C ASN A 76 -1.77 -4.35 13.08
N MET A 77 -0.79 -3.73 13.77
CA MET A 77 0.10 -4.41 14.69
C MET A 77 -0.34 -4.24 16.15
N LEU A 78 -0.20 -5.30 16.93
CA LEU A 78 -0.51 -5.30 18.35
C LEU A 78 0.68 -4.80 19.16
N GLY A 79 0.62 -3.57 19.67
CA GLY A 79 1.72 -2.89 20.33
C GLY A 79 2.29 -3.62 21.55
N HIS A 80 1.46 -4.36 22.30
CA HIS A 80 1.86 -5.11 23.49
C HIS A 80 2.55 -6.45 23.21
N LEU A 81 2.46 -6.96 21.97
CA LEU A 81 3.15 -8.16 21.53
C LEU A 81 4.54 -7.85 20.97
N THR A 82 5.40 -8.86 20.95
CA THR A 82 6.71 -8.74 20.30
C THR A 82 6.56 -8.71 18.78
N VAL A 83 7.60 -8.28 18.11
CA VAL A 83 7.69 -8.29 16.64
C VAL A 83 7.45 -9.70 16.08
N ALA A 84 8.14 -10.72 16.61
CA ALA A 84 7.96 -12.10 16.17
C ALA A 84 6.52 -12.60 16.36
N GLN A 85 5.89 -12.26 17.50
CA GLN A 85 4.49 -12.60 17.76
C GLN A 85 3.54 -11.93 16.76
N ASN A 86 3.79 -10.67 16.42
CA ASN A 86 2.98 -9.96 15.41
C ASN A 86 3.13 -10.57 14.01
N LEU A 87 4.33 -10.98 13.61
CA LEU A 87 4.59 -11.60 12.31
C LEU A 87 3.84 -12.94 12.14
N PHE A 88 3.76 -13.73 13.20
CA PHE A 88 3.22 -15.10 13.13
C PHE A 88 1.89 -15.28 13.84
N ILE A 89 1.20 -14.21 14.21
CA ILE A 89 -0.11 -14.30 14.87
C ILE A 89 -1.10 -15.12 14.02
N GLY A 90 -1.74 -16.10 14.65
CA GLY A 90 -2.65 -17.06 14.00
C GLY A 90 -1.94 -18.13 13.18
N ARG A 91 -0.58 -18.13 13.17
CA ARG A 91 0.28 -19.14 12.49
C ARG A 91 1.50 -19.48 13.35
N GLU A 92 1.35 -19.44 14.65
CA GLU A 92 2.43 -19.65 15.62
C GLU A 92 3.07 -21.03 15.43
N PHE A 93 4.41 -21.08 15.54
CA PHE A 93 5.13 -22.34 15.62
C PHE A 93 4.83 -23.03 16.95
N LYS A 94 4.62 -24.34 16.92
CA LYS A 94 4.24 -25.12 18.09
C LYS A 94 5.32 -26.13 18.44
N LYS A 95 5.52 -26.30 19.77
CA LYS A 95 6.30 -27.36 20.35
C LYS A 95 5.39 -28.17 21.28
N GLY A 96 4.81 -29.25 20.75
CA GLY A 96 3.73 -29.97 21.41
C GLY A 96 2.47 -29.08 21.52
N ILE A 97 2.00 -28.82 22.75
CA ILE A 97 0.83 -28.00 23.03
C ILE A 97 1.15 -26.53 23.31
N THR A 98 2.44 -26.15 23.37
CA THR A 98 2.88 -24.79 23.64
C THR A 98 3.39 -24.09 22.39
N ILE A 99 3.42 -22.76 22.43
CA ILE A 99 4.04 -21.93 21.40
C ILE A 99 5.57 -22.05 21.50
N ASP A 100 6.25 -22.18 20.38
CA ASP A 100 7.72 -22.19 20.28
C ASP A 100 8.23 -20.78 19.97
N ASP A 101 8.33 -19.95 21.00
CA ASP A 101 8.85 -18.58 20.88
C ASP A 101 10.25 -18.52 20.32
N LYS A 102 11.10 -19.52 20.64
CA LYS A 102 12.47 -19.57 20.13
C LYS A 102 12.46 -19.71 18.61
N LYS A 103 11.70 -20.66 18.09
CA LYS A 103 11.56 -20.87 16.65
C LYS A 103 10.94 -19.65 15.96
N MET A 104 9.92 -19.03 16.56
CA MET A 104 9.34 -17.79 16.02
C MET A 104 10.37 -16.67 15.89
N ASN A 105 11.19 -16.44 16.90
CA ASN A 105 12.24 -15.43 16.86
C ASN A 105 13.31 -15.75 15.82
N GLU A 106 13.72 -17.02 15.67
CA GLU A 106 14.67 -17.46 14.66
C GLU A 106 14.14 -17.23 13.24
N GLU A 107 12.89 -17.59 12.97
CA GLU A 107 12.26 -17.39 11.66
C GLU A 107 12.02 -15.89 11.36
N ALA A 108 11.62 -15.09 12.36
CA ALA A 108 11.51 -13.65 12.21
C ALA A 108 12.87 -13.01 11.88
N LYS A 109 13.94 -13.43 12.56
CA LYS A 109 15.31 -12.94 12.27
C LYS A 109 15.74 -13.26 10.84
N LYS A 110 15.54 -14.50 10.40
CA LYS A 110 15.83 -14.92 9.01
C LYS A 110 15.07 -14.06 8.00
N LEU A 111 13.81 -13.72 8.31
CA LEU A 111 12.97 -12.91 7.45
C LEU A 111 13.51 -11.47 7.34
N PHE A 112 13.89 -10.85 8.46
CA PHE A 112 14.49 -9.52 8.47
C PHE A 112 15.87 -9.51 7.78
N ASP A 113 16.71 -10.52 8.01
CA ASP A 113 17.99 -10.65 7.30
C ASP A 113 17.78 -10.77 5.77
N ARG A 114 16.77 -11.53 5.33
CA ARG A 114 16.39 -11.64 3.92
C ARG A 114 15.90 -10.32 3.32
N LEU A 115 15.28 -9.46 4.11
CA LEU A 115 14.79 -8.13 3.71
C LEU A 115 15.83 -7.02 3.93
N ASN A 116 16.98 -7.37 4.53
CA ASN A 116 18.05 -6.43 4.91
C ASN A 116 17.54 -5.33 5.86
N VAL A 117 16.73 -5.72 6.85
CA VAL A 117 16.12 -4.84 7.87
C VAL A 117 16.68 -5.20 9.24
N ASP A 118 17.16 -4.19 9.97
CA ASP A 118 17.67 -4.39 11.33
C ASP A 118 16.60 -4.12 12.39
N ILE A 119 15.88 -5.19 12.77
CA ILE A 119 14.85 -5.18 13.82
C ILE A 119 15.06 -6.43 14.70
N ASP A 120 15.06 -6.23 16.02
CA ASP A 120 15.09 -7.35 16.98
C ASP A 120 13.67 -8.00 17.04
N PRO A 121 13.54 -9.30 16.72
CA PRO A 121 12.26 -10.01 16.80
C PRO A 121 11.65 -10.04 18.21
N LYS A 122 12.45 -9.86 19.25
CA LYS A 122 12.00 -9.88 20.66
C LYS A 122 11.50 -8.53 21.15
N GLU A 123 11.80 -7.44 20.41
CA GLU A 123 11.37 -6.09 20.77
C GLU A 123 9.83 -6.01 20.75
N LYS A 124 9.24 -5.20 21.64
CA LYS A 124 7.81 -4.91 21.60
C LYS A 124 7.49 -4.00 20.42
N MET A 125 6.40 -4.27 19.76
CA MET A 125 5.97 -3.46 18.61
C MET A 125 5.76 -1.98 18.97
N SER A 126 5.26 -1.69 20.17
CA SER A 126 5.08 -0.31 20.66
C SER A 126 6.37 0.51 20.81
N ASN A 127 7.53 -0.14 20.89
CA ASN A 127 8.82 0.53 21.04
C ASN A 127 9.45 0.91 19.69
N LEU A 128 8.88 0.43 18.60
CA LEU A 128 9.37 0.71 17.25
C LEU A 128 8.83 2.03 16.71
N THR A 129 9.65 2.72 15.90
CA THR A 129 9.15 3.85 15.09
C THR A 129 8.10 3.37 14.09
N VAL A 130 7.27 4.29 13.61
CA VAL A 130 6.24 4.00 12.60
C VAL A 130 6.86 3.34 11.35
N GLY A 131 8.03 3.83 10.90
CA GLY A 131 8.74 3.23 9.77
C GLY A 131 9.15 1.78 10.03
N LYS A 132 9.70 1.47 11.21
CA LYS A 132 10.04 0.09 11.56
C LYS A 132 8.80 -0.80 11.69
N GLN A 133 7.69 -0.28 12.20
CA GLN A 133 6.42 -1.01 12.22
C GLN A 133 5.94 -1.30 10.79
N GLN A 134 6.07 -0.35 9.87
CA GLN A 134 5.76 -0.56 8.45
C GLN A 134 6.63 -1.65 7.83
N MET A 135 7.94 -1.68 8.16
CA MET A 135 8.81 -2.77 7.71
C MET A 135 8.38 -4.13 8.27
N CYS A 136 7.84 -4.17 9.49
CA CYS A 136 7.25 -5.40 10.06
C CYS A 136 5.99 -5.85 9.30
N GLU A 137 5.11 -4.92 8.88
CA GLU A 137 3.95 -5.25 8.03
C GLU A 137 4.39 -5.86 6.70
N ILE A 138 5.41 -5.28 6.05
CA ILE A 138 5.98 -5.83 4.81
C ILE A 138 6.59 -7.22 5.07
N ALA A 139 7.35 -7.38 6.15
CA ALA A 139 7.92 -8.65 6.53
C ALA A 139 6.85 -9.71 6.78
N LYS A 140 5.76 -9.33 7.45
CA LYS A 140 4.59 -10.18 7.65
C LYS A 140 3.98 -10.61 6.32
N ALA A 141 3.79 -9.69 5.37
CA ALA A 141 3.28 -10.02 4.04
C ALA A 141 4.20 -11.03 3.32
N VAL A 142 5.50 -10.82 3.36
CA VAL A 142 6.50 -11.74 2.75
C VAL A 142 6.51 -13.10 3.43
N SER A 143 6.17 -13.19 4.73
CA SER A 143 6.12 -14.46 5.49
C SER A 143 4.99 -15.41 5.06
N PHE A 144 4.07 -14.95 4.21
CA PHE A 144 3.01 -15.79 3.59
C PHE A 144 3.42 -16.42 2.26
N ASP A 145 4.71 -16.42 1.89
CA ASP A 145 5.18 -16.81 0.56
C ASP A 145 4.42 -16.08 -0.55
N ALA A 146 4.20 -14.78 -0.33
CA ALA A 146 3.40 -13.94 -1.20
C ALA A 146 3.94 -13.92 -2.63
N LYS A 147 3.06 -14.15 -3.59
CA LYS A 147 3.28 -13.98 -5.04
C LYS A 147 2.76 -12.62 -5.52
N VAL A 148 1.75 -12.11 -4.84
CA VAL A 148 1.19 -10.78 -5.08
C VAL A 148 1.11 -10.02 -3.76
N ILE A 149 1.77 -8.86 -3.69
CA ILE A 149 1.68 -7.96 -2.54
C ILE A 149 0.99 -6.68 -3.00
N ILE A 150 -0.06 -6.30 -2.29
CA ILE A 150 -0.77 -5.05 -2.49
C ILE A 150 -0.33 -4.08 -1.40
N PHE A 151 0.23 -2.95 -1.79
CA PHE A 151 0.59 -1.84 -0.90
C PHE A 151 -0.48 -0.76 -1.01
N ASP A 152 -1.25 -0.55 0.05
CA ASP A 152 -2.31 0.48 0.10
C ASP A 152 -1.81 1.68 0.91
N GLU A 153 -1.32 2.72 0.21
CA GLU A 153 -0.72 3.95 0.74
C GLU A 153 0.37 3.71 1.81
N PRO A 154 1.38 2.86 1.55
CA PRO A 154 2.31 2.39 2.57
C PRO A 154 3.25 3.48 3.10
N SER A 155 3.36 4.60 2.42
CA SER A 155 4.28 5.71 2.74
C SER A 155 3.63 6.87 3.49
N ALA A 156 2.32 6.80 3.78
CA ALA A 156 1.55 7.94 4.29
C ALA A 156 2.09 8.54 5.61
N ALA A 157 2.71 7.72 6.46
CA ALA A 157 3.23 8.12 7.76
C ALA A 157 4.77 8.01 7.86
N LEU A 158 5.46 7.86 6.73
CA LEU A 158 6.91 7.65 6.66
C LEU A 158 7.67 8.94 6.37
N THR A 159 8.86 9.06 6.93
CA THR A 159 9.86 10.05 6.53
C THR A 159 10.48 9.69 5.17
N GLU A 160 11.10 10.64 4.49
CA GLU A 160 11.77 10.41 3.19
C GLU A 160 12.83 9.30 3.28
N ALA A 161 13.59 9.25 4.39
CA ALA A 161 14.59 8.20 4.62
C ALA A 161 13.95 6.80 4.75
N GLU A 162 12.83 6.70 5.47
CA GLU A 162 12.09 5.44 5.62
C GLU A 162 11.42 5.01 4.31
N ILE A 163 10.97 5.95 3.48
CA ILE A 163 10.44 5.67 2.13
C ILE A 163 11.53 5.06 1.25
N GLU A 164 12.75 5.61 1.28
CA GLU A 164 13.86 5.06 0.51
C GLU A 164 14.25 3.64 0.99
N GLU A 165 14.20 3.37 2.28
CA GLU A 165 14.39 2.01 2.81
C GLU A 165 13.30 1.05 2.33
N MET A 166 12.05 1.46 2.38
CA MET A 166 10.92 0.70 1.86
C MET A 166 11.08 0.43 0.35
N PHE A 167 11.49 1.41 -0.43
CA PHE A 167 11.72 1.25 -1.87
C PHE A 167 12.85 0.27 -2.18
N LYS A 168 13.90 0.20 -1.36
CA LYS A 168 14.93 -0.84 -1.50
C LYS A 168 14.32 -2.24 -1.34
N ILE A 169 13.49 -2.42 -0.32
CA ILE A 169 12.79 -3.70 -0.09
C ILE A 169 11.90 -4.04 -1.29
N ILE A 170 11.09 -3.11 -1.78
CA ILE A 170 10.22 -3.33 -2.93
C ILE A 170 11.02 -3.72 -4.18
N ARG A 171 12.15 -3.04 -4.44
CA ARG A 171 13.04 -3.39 -5.56
C ARG A 171 13.63 -4.80 -5.40
N ASP A 172 13.96 -5.22 -4.18
CA ASP A 172 14.49 -6.57 -3.93
C ASP A 172 13.40 -7.64 -4.02
N LEU A 173 12.18 -7.35 -3.59
CA LEU A 173 11.01 -8.24 -3.78
C LEU A 173 10.69 -8.41 -5.28
N LYS A 174 10.78 -7.34 -6.06
CA LYS A 174 10.61 -7.39 -7.52
C LYS A 174 11.60 -8.38 -8.19
N LYS A 175 12.83 -8.47 -7.71
CA LYS A 175 13.83 -9.43 -8.21
C LYS A 175 13.47 -10.89 -7.87
N LYS A 176 12.60 -11.12 -6.90
CA LYS A 176 12.21 -12.45 -6.37
C LYS A 176 10.90 -12.99 -6.95
N ASP A 177 10.51 -12.58 -8.16
CA ASP A 177 9.28 -13.01 -8.84
C ASP A 177 7.97 -12.61 -8.15
N ILE A 178 8.02 -11.61 -7.30
CA ILE A 178 6.82 -11.08 -6.64
C ILE A 178 6.22 -9.99 -7.51
N ALA A 179 4.93 -10.11 -7.80
CA ALA A 179 4.14 -9.07 -8.42
C ALA A 179 3.61 -8.10 -7.35
N MET A 180 3.64 -6.81 -7.61
CA MET A 180 3.21 -5.82 -6.62
C MET A 180 2.21 -4.85 -7.21
N VAL A 181 1.16 -4.54 -6.44
CA VAL A 181 0.27 -3.40 -6.68
C VAL A 181 0.63 -2.31 -5.70
N TYR A 182 0.84 -1.10 -6.18
CA TYR A 182 1.22 0.04 -5.37
C TYR A 182 0.18 1.15 -5.51
N ILE A 183 -0.56 1.41 -4.44
CA ILE A 183 -1.55 2.48 -4.37
C ILE A 183 -0.91 3.64 -3.60
N SER A 184 -0.82 4.80 -4.23
CA SER A 184 -0.37 6.04 -3.60
C SER A 184 -0.98 7.24 -4.33
N HIS A 185 -1.18 8.33 -3.62
CA HIS A 185 -1.53 9.62 -4.21
C HIS A 185 -0.28 10.49 -4.46
N ARG A 186 0.91 10.03 -4.05
CA ARG A 186 2.19 10.73 -4.25
C ARG A 186 2.78 10.39 -5.60
N MET A 187 2.63 11.29 -6.55
CA MET A 187 3.04 11.09 -7.94
C MET A 187 4.55 10.82 -8.08
N ASP A 188 5.37 11.41 -7.21
CA ASP A 188 6.81 11.22 -7.22
C ASP A 188 7.19 9.77 -6.90
N GLU A 189 6.50 9.13 -5.95
CA GLU A 189 6.70 7.71 -5.63
C GLU A 189 6.38 6.82 -6.84
N ILE A 190 5.24 7.08 -7.49
CA ILE A 190 4.81 6.33 -8.68
C ILE A 190 5.88 6.35 -9.75
N LYS A 191 6.44 7.52 -10.05
CA LYS A 191 7.48 7.68 -11.07
C LYS A 191 8.78 6.95 -10.74
N VAL A 192 9.09 6.78 -9.46
CA VAL A 192 10.35 6.17 -8.99
C VAL A 192 10.26 4.65 -8.88
N ILE A 193 9.11 4.11 -8.42
CA ILE A 193 9.06 2.71 -8.01
C ILE A 193 8.25 1.80 -8.97
N THR A 194 7.40 2.36 -9.85
CA THR A 194 6.47 1.55 -10.64
C THR A 194 6.88 1.37 -12.09
N ASP A 195 6.44 0.28 -12.70
CA ASP A 195 6.66 -0.04 -14.11
C ASP A 195 5.47 0.37 -14.99
N ARG A 196 4.27 0.27 -14.44
CA ARG A 196 3.01 0.59 -15.11
C ARG A 196 2.08 1.31 -14.16
N VAL A 197 1.19 2.11 -14.71
CA VAL A 197 0.14 2.82 -13.99
C VAL A 197 -1.19 2.51 -14.62
N THR A 198 -2.11 1.95 -13.86
CA THR A 198 -3.53 1.87 -14.23
C THR A 198 -4.28 2.98 -13.53
N VAL A 199 -5.06 3.72 -14.28
CA VAL A 199 -5.91 4.80 -13.76
C VAL A 199 -7.36 4.33 -13.70
N MET A 200 -7.98 4.57 -12.54
CA MET A 200 -9.41 4.39 -12.30
C MET A 200 -10.07 5.74 -12.04
N ARG A 201 -11.30 5.89 -12.51
CA ARG A 201 -12.14 7.05 -12.24
C ARG A 201 -13.61 6.62 -12.13
N ASP A 202 -14.30 7.09 -11.10
CA ASP A 202 -15.74 6.82 -10.86
C ASP A 202 -16.11 5.32 -10.96
N GLY A 203 -15.27 4.47 -10.37
CA GLY A 203 -15.46 3.01 -10.41
C GLY A 203 -15.15 2.34 -11.74
N THR A 204 -14.62 3.07 -12.73
CA THR A 204 -14.32 2.54 -14.08
C THR A 204 -12.83 2.49 -14.37
N TYR A 205 -12.43 1.62 -15.29
CA TYR A 205 -11.09 1.59 -15.85
C TYR A 205 -10.94 2.68 -16.92
N VAL A 206 -9.96 3.56 -16.77
CA VAL A 206 -9.66 4.61 -17.76
C VAL A 206 -8.58 4.14 -18.75
N GLY A 207 -7.51 3.57 -18.26
CA GLY A 207 -6.41 3.10 -19.08
C GLY A 207 -5.19 2.67 -18.27
N THR A 208 -4.19 2.12 -18.97
CA THR A 208 -2.91 1.72 -18.39
C THR A 208 -1.76 2.30 -19.21
N LEU A 209 -0.85 2.97 -18.53
CA LEU A 209 0.37 3.56 -19.11
C LEU A 209 1.62 2.78 -18.67
N ILE A 210 2.68 2.88 -19.46
CA ILE A 210 4.02 2.50 -19.02
C ILE A 210 4.61 3.70 -18.30
N THR A 211 4.99 3.55 -17.03
CA THR A 211 5.38 4.66 -16.15
C THR A 211 6.54 5.48 -16.69
N LYS A 212 7.55 4.82 -17.24
CA LYS A 212 8.74 5.51 -17.80
C LYS A 212 8.42 6.38 -19.03
N ASP A 213 7.40 5.99 -19.80
CA ASP A 213 7.06 6.62 -21.08
C ASP A 213 5.94 7.67 -20.92
N SER A 214 5.39 7.85 -19.72
CA SER A 214 4.30 8.80 -19.40
C SER A 214 4.80 9.97 -18.59
N THR A 215 4.17 11.12 -18.71
CA THR A 215 4.40 12.29 -17.84
C THR A 215 3.50 12.25 -16.60
N LYS A 216 3.73 13.13 -15.64
CA LYS A 216 2.80 13.31 -14.50
C LYS A 216 1.46 13.83 -14.98
N GLU A 217 1.51 14.76 -15.93
CA GLU A 217 0.34 15.38 -16.57
C GLU A 217 -0.54 14.35 -17.29
N ASP A 218 0.05 13.37 -17.97
CA ASP A 218 -0.69 12.29 -18.61
C ASP A 218 -1.53 11.51 -17.60
N ILE A 219 -0.91 11.16 -16.47
CA ILE A 219 -1.60 10.41 -15.40
C ILE A 219 -2.70 11.25 -14.78
N ILE A 220 -2.42 12.52 -14.46
CA ILE A 220 -3.38 13.45 -13.86
C ILE A 220 -4.58 13.68 -14.80
N ASN A 221 -4.32 13.93 -16.09
CA ASN A 221 -5.38 14.11 -17.09
C ASN A 221 -6.31 12.88 -17.18
N MET A 222 -5.75 11.68 -17.08
CA MET A 222 -6.56 10.46 -17.03
C MET A 222 -7.40 10.37 -15.76
N MET A 223 -6.85 10.80 -14.59
CA MET A 223 -7.55 10.77 -13.32
C MET A 223 -8.74 11.74 -13.31
N VAL A 224 -8.51 12.99 -13.77
CA VAL A 224 -9.51 14.07 -13.71
C VAL A 224 -10.46 14.05 -14.91
N GLY A 225 -10.02 13.51 -16.05
CA GLY A 225 -10.83 13.40 -17.28
C GLY A 225 -10.99 14.69 -18.07
N ARG A 226 -10.23 15.69 -17.73
CA ARG A 226 -10.13 16.96 -18.48
C ARG A 226 -8.70 17.45 -18.47
N VAL A 227 -8.29 18.16 -19.48
CA VAL A 227 -6.99 18.81 -19.49
C VAL A 227 -7.04 19.93 -18.47
N ILE A 228 -6.22 19.84 -17.44
CA ILE A 228 -6.03 20.92 -16.48
C ILE A 228 -4.98 21.82 -17.08
N TYR A 229 -5.41 22.97 -17.60
CA TYR A 229 -4.51 24.07 -17.87
C TYR A 229 -4.28 24.78 -16.52
N GLU A 230 -3.23 24.42 -15.82
CA GLU A 230 -2.71 25.28 -14.76
C GLU A 230 -1.93 26.40 -15.45
N ASP A 231 -2.61 27.52 -15.75
CA ASP A 231 -1.91 28.77 -15.81
C ASP A 231 -1.46 29.09 -14.37
N PRO A 232 -0.17 29.09 -14.07
CA PRO A 232 0.29 29.46 -12.75
C PRO A 232 -0.20 30.90 -12.55
N LYS A 233 -1.10 31.11 -11.56
CA LYS A 233 -1.47 32.44 -11.13
C LYS A 233 -0.19 33.08 -10.61
N THR A 234 0.46 33.85 -11.44
CA THR A 234 1.70 34.58 -11.14
C THR A 234 1.45 35.78 -10.26
N GLU A 235 0.20 36.20 -10.12
CA GLU A 235 -0.17 37.36 -9.31
C GLU A 235 -1.37 37.03 -8.42
N SER A 236 -1.30 37.46 -7.16
CA SER A 236 -2.43 37.41 -6.25
C SER A 236 -3.49 38.39 -6.72
N ALA A 237 -4.75 37.97 -6.88
CA ALA A 237 -5.88 38.85 -7.15
C ALA A 237 -6.31 39.67 -5.92
N VAL A 238 -5.67 39.44 -4.77
CA VAL A 238 -5.95 40.13 -3.51
C VAL A 238 -5.04 41.35 -3.43
N PRO A 239 -5.60 42.59 -3.35
CA PRO A 239 -4.81 43.80 -3.15
C PRO A 239 -3.99 43.74 -1.84
N GLU A 240 -2.78 44.31 -1.84
CA GLU A 240 -1.92 44.34 -0.64
C GLU A 240 -2.57 45.05 0.55
N ASP A 241 -3.49 45.96 0.32
CA ASP A 241 -4.26 46.73 1.29
C ASP A 241 -5.59 46.09 1.68
N ALA A 242 -5.87 44.87 1.20
CA ALA A 242 -7.08 44.13 1.54
C ALA A 242 -7.18 43.91 3.07
N PRO A 243 -8.39 44.07 3.64
CA PRO A 243 -8.57 43.89 5.08
C PRO A 243 -8.20 42.49 5.52
N VAL A 244 -7.39 42.39 6.58
CA VAL A 244 -7.01 41.13 7.18
C VAL A 244 -8.21 40.50 7.87
N VAL A 245 -8.66 39.34 7.40
CA VAL A 245 -9.81 38.62 7.94
C VAL A 245 -9.43 37.77 9.15
N LEU A 246 -8.21 37.26 9.17
CA LEU A 246 -7.67 36.50 10.30
C LEU A 246 -6.19 36.84 10.49
N LYS A 247 -5.85 37.30 11.70
CA LYS A 247 -4.47 37.58 12.10
C LYS A 247 -4.16 36.75 13.33
N VAL A 248 -3.08 35.99 13.30
CA VAL A 248 -2.59 35.22 14.43
C VAL A 248 -1.18 35.69 14.78
N GLU A 249 -0.99 36.18 15.99
CA GLU A 249 0.29 36.70 16.48
C GLU A 249 0.65 35.97 17.80
N HIS A 250 1.89 35.61 17.95
CA HIS A 250 2.45 34.99 19.18
C HIS A 250 1.66 33.79 19.70
N LEU A 251 1.07 32.96 18.80
CA LEU A 251 0.35 31.77 19.18
C LEU A 251 1.34 30.74 19.73
N ASN A 252 1.18 30.39 21.01
CA ASN A 252 1.92 29.32 21.66
C ASN A 252 0.93 28.23 22.08
N ALA A 253 1.08 27.03 21.57
CA ALA A 253 0.35 25.86 22.01
C ALA A 253 1.25 25.11 22.98
N GLY A 254 0.97 25.14 24.27
CA GLY A 254 1.64 24.50 25.40
C GLY A 254 2.77 23.51 25.10
N LYS A 255 3.48 23.04 26.09
CA LYS A 255 4.60 22.10 25.92
C LYS A 255 4.15 20.87 25.14
N MET A 256 4.91 20.60 24.07
CA MET A 256 4.82 19.45 23.17
C MET A 256 3.91 18.31 23.64
N VAL A 257 2.91 18.03 22.83
CA VAL A 257 2.27 16.72 22.79
C VAL A 257 3.21 15.73 22.14
#